data_8ad72a908da08bf68fa60d2f8807e60b
#
_entry.id   8ad72a908da08bf68fa60d2f8807e60b
#
_cell.length_a   1.000
_cell.length_b   1.000
_cell.length_c   1.000
_cell.angle_alpha   90.00
_cell.angle_beta   90.00
_cell.angle_gamma   90.00
#
_symmetry.space_group_name_H-M   'P 1'
#
loop_
_entity.id
_entity.type
_entity.pdbx_description
1 polymer ?
#
loop_
_entity_poly.entity_id
_entity_poly.type
_entity_poly.pdbx_seq_one_letter_code
_entity_poly.pdbx_strand_id
1 'polypeptide(L)'
;REGDAADAAYFIVGGRVIVLADDAEGNEQLIAELGRGEVVGELGLLDRAPRSATVRAVRDTTLASFSTSTFEELVATSPAMMLNVTRGILTRVRKPTQRRFDRAASLTIAVTAPGDADAIVAEIVEEIARFGTAKHLSSARVDRVLNRTAISQAATDNVGVPRLAEFMHEADVGNDHVVLQTDREMSAWTRRALRQADRVLVVCSPNPDATERALITELFGTVDDASHVARMLAVLHPSSTDRPRRTGSLIAHWKVDDVVHVRSGSADDVARLARLASGHGYGLVLSGGGARGFAHLGVLRALRERGIPVDEVAGCSMGTVVAAGIALGLDGDELMVRAEQQFHRLLDYTLPIVSLVKGARITRNIDETFGTWDIEDLWLPFYCVSTNLTKSRLEVHRRGSTALAIRASVAIPGVLPPVPYQGDLLVDGGVLNNLPFEVMRDNSTIETIVAVDVAPDQGPRARSD
;
A
#
# COMPACT_ATOMS: atom_id res chain seq x y z
N ARG A 1 -0.03 8.65 28.71
CA ARG A 1 -0.95 9.43 27.86
C ARG A 1 -0.50 10.88 27.84
N GLU A 2 -0.96 11.65 26.85
CA GLU A 2 -0.79 13.10 26.81
C GLU A 2 -1.34 13.74 28.08
N GLY A 3 -0.59 14.70 28.67
CA GLY A 3 -0.96 15.36 29.94
C GLY A 3 -0.57 14.61 31.22
N ASP A 4 -0.21 13.32 31.15
CA ASP A 4 0.25 12.56 32.31
C ASP A 4 1.59 13.10 32.85
N ALA A 5 1.91 12.82 34.12
CA ALA A 5 3.20 13.18 34.71
C ALA A 5 4.34 12.43 34.00
N ALA A 6 5.43 13.13 33.67
CA ALA A 6 6.62 12.55 33.08
C ALA A 6 7.58 12.06 34.16
N ASP A 7 7.57 10.78 34.46
CA ASP A 7 8.34 10.13 35.55
C ASP A 7 9.46 9.22 35.02
N ALA A 8 9.42 8.81 33.75
CA ALA A 8 10.39 7.92 33.13
C ALA A 8 10.54 8.17 31.64
N ALA A 9 11.68 7.83 31.06
CA ALA A 9 11.85 7.61 29.62
C ALA A 9 11.87 6.11 29.33
N TYR A 10 11.52 5.73 28.11
CA TYR A 10 11.45 4.35 27.71
C TYR A 10 12.27 4.11 26.45
N PHE A 11 13.16 3.13 26.49
CA PHE A 11 13.90 2.64 25.34
C PHE A 11 13.17 1.44 24.76
N ILE A 12 12.92 1.46 23.46
CA ILE A 12 12.25 0.36 22.77
C ILE A 12 13.28 -0.74 22.51
N VAL A 13 13.22 -1.82 23.29
CA VAL A 13 14.07 -2.98 23.14
C VAL A 13 13.62 -3.84 21.96
N GLY A 14 12.31 -3.94 21.77
CA GLY A 14 11.68 -4.65 20.66
C GLY A 14 10.23 -4.26 20.53
N GLY A 15 9.67 -4.45 19.34
CA GLY A 15 8.31 -4.04 19.06
C GLY A 15 8.23 -2.66 18.39
N ARG A 16 7.04 -2.05 18.43
CA ARG A 16 6.75 -0.79 17.76
C ARG A 16 5.67 -0.01 18.50
N VAL A 17 5.83 1.30 18.57
CA VAL A 17 4.86 2.21 19.16
C VAL A 17 4.55 3.36 18.20
N ILE A 18 3.35 3.91 18.31
CA ILE A 18 2.96 5.17 17.68
C ILE A 18 2.86 6.27 18.72
N VAL A 19 3.23 7.48 18.30
CA VAL A 19 3.11 8.70 19.08
C VAL A 19 1.96 9.51 18.51
N LEU A 20 0.96 9.80 19.32
CA LEU A 20 -0.27 10.48 18.95
C LEU A 20 -0.37 11.78 19.76
N ALA A 21 -0.74 12.88 19.13
CA ALA A 21 -1.10 14.12 19.81
C ALA A 21 -2.46 14.60 19.32
N ASP A 22 -3.21 15.28 20.18
CA ASP A 22 -4.50 15.83 19.80
C ASP A 22 -4.31 17.10 18.95
N ASP A 23 -5.09 17.21 17.86
CA ASP A 23 -5.16 18.45 17.08
C ASP A 23 -6.04 19.49 17.79
N ALA A 24 -6.18 20.69 17.19
CA ALA A 24 -6.98 21.77 17.76
C ALA A 24 -8.47 21.44 17.94
N GLU A 25 -8.95 20.44 17.19
CA GLU A 25 -10.31 19.92 17.22
C GLU A 25 -10.48 18.74 18.19
N GLY A 26 -9.39 18.25 18.83
CA GLY A 26 -9.39 17.13 19.76
C GLY A 26 -9.36 15.74 19.11
N ASN A 27 -8.94 15.65 17.83
CA ASN A 27 -8.76 14.36 17.18
C ASN A 27 -7.30 13.89 17.33
N GLU A 28 -7.10 12.60 17.62
CA GLU A 28 -5.75 12.01 17.67
C GLU A 28 -5.08 12.08 16.28
N GLN A 29 -3.95 12.78 16.19
CA GLN A 29 -3.10 12.86 15.02
C GLN A 29 -1.80 12.07 15.23
N LEU A 30 -1.42 11.24 14.24
CA LEU A 30 -0.15 10.54 14.26
C LEU A 30 1.01 11.50 14.07
N ILE A 31 1.88 11.58 15.08
CA ILE A 31 3.10 12.41 15.06
C ILE A 31 4.30 11.59 14.58
N ALA A 32 4.46 10.37 15.08
CA ALA A 32 5.57 9.50 14.73
C ALA A 32 5.26 8.04 14.99
N GLU A 33 5.96 7.16 14.28
CA GLU A 33 6.06 5.74 14.55
C GLU A 33 7.51 5.45 14.98
N LEU A 34 7.68 4.75 16.10
CA LEU A 34 8.97 4.47 16.72
C LEU A 34 9.15 2.98 16.91
N GLY A 35 10.35 2.50 16.59
CA GLY A 35 10.74 1.11 16.69
C GLY A 35 11.94 0.87 17.59
N ARG A 36 12.51 -0.32 17.50
CA ARG A 36 13.69 -0.72 18.27
C ARG A 36 14.84 0.29 18.15
N GLY A 37 15.49 0.53 19.28
CA GLY A 37 16.66 1.43 19.37
C GLY A 37 16.27 2.90 19.57
N GLU A 38 14.99 3.21 19.54
CA GLU A 38 14.49 4.55 19.75
C GLU A 38 14.02 4.78 21.19
N VAL A 39 13.99 6.04 21.60
CA VAL A 39 13.56 6.46 22.93
C VAL A 39 12.24 7.21 22.82
N VAL A 40 11.36 6.99 23.79
CA VAL A 40 10.07 7.68 23.90
C VAL A 40 9.84 8.19 25.32
N GLY A 41 9.14 9.32 25.42
CA GLY A 41 8.88 9.99 26.72
C GLY A 41 10.02 10.85 27.23
N GLU A 42 11.10 11.01 26.47
CA GLU A 42 12.27 11.83 26.78
C GLU A 42 11.94 13.32 26.84
N LEU A 43 11.00 13.81 26.00
CA LEU A 43 10.65 15.24 25.94
C LEU A 43 10.14 15.75 27.29
N GLY A 44 9.22 14.99 27.91
CA GLY A 44 8.68 15.38 29.21
C GLY A 44 9.74 15.44 30.33
N LEU A 45 10.80 14.60 30.23
CA LEU A 45 11.94 14.65 31.19
C LEU A 45 12.88 15.81 30.90
N LEU A 46 13.17 16.09 29.62
CA LEU A 46 14.05 17.18 29.21
C LEU A 46 13.45 18.55 29.51
N ASP A 47 12.15 18.73 29.26
CA ASP A 47 11.42 19.98 29.48
C ASP A 47 10.87 20.13 30.90
N ARG A 48 10.89 19.05 31.70
CA ARG A 48 10.22 18.98 33.02
C ARG A 48 8.75 19.34 32.94
N ALA A 49 8.10 18.90 31.87
CA ALA A 49 6.70 19.14 31.54
C ALA A 49 5.88 17.83 31.55
N PRO A 50 4.57 17.89 31.61
CA PRO A 50 3.70 16.71 31.36
C PRO A 50 3.99 16.07 30.00
N ARG A 51 3.55 14.83 29.82
CA ARG A 51 3.67 14.11 28.53
C ARG A 51 3.06 14.94 27.40
N SER A 52 3.86 15.22 26.37
CA SER A 52 3.46 16.01 25.21
C SER A 52 2.65 15.23 24.16
N ALA A 53 2.50 13.91 24.35
CA ALA A 53 1.79 13.04 23.41
C ALA A 53 1.42 11.70 24.07
N THR A 54 0.42 11.03 23.52
CA THR A 54 0.05 9.66 23.87
C THR A 54 0.92 8.68 23.09
N VAL A 55 1.45 7.68 23.78
CA VAL A 55 2.21 6.57 23.15
C VAL A 55 1.39 5.30 23.26
N ARG A 56 1.18 4.65 22.11
CA ARG A 56 0.40 3.41 22.00
C ARG A 56 1.23 2.35 21.31
N ALA A 57 1.33 1.15 21.89
CA ALA A 57 1.95 0.00 21.26
C ALA A 57 1.05 -0.49 20.11
N VAL A 58 1.61 -0.63 18.91
CA VAL A 58 0.90 -1.17 17.71
C VAL A 58 1.17 -2.64 17.50
N ARG A 59 2.19 -3.18 18.18
CA ARG A 59 2.47 -4.63 18.28
C ARG A 59 3.04 -4.96 19.66
N ASP A 60 3.21 -6.25 19.96
CA ASP A 60 3.83 -6.69 21.21
C ASP A 60 5.19 -5.99 21.39
N THR A 61 5.32 -5.15 22.41
CA THR A 61 6.45 -4.24 22.57
C THR A 61 7.11 -4.42 23.93
N THR A 62 8.44 -4.57 23.92
CA THR A 62 9.26 -4.63 25.12
C THR A 62 9.96 -3.30 25.32
N LEU A 63 9.74 -2.67 26.47
CA LEU A 63 10.34 -1.39 26.83
C LEU A 63 11.28 -1.58 28.02
N ALA A 64 12.45 -0.92 27.98
CA ALA A 64 13.28 -0.68 29.15
C ALA A 64 12.96 0.69 29.70
N SER A 65 12.51 0.75 30.96
CA SER A 65 12.17 2.01 31.64
C SER A 65 13.38 2.58 32.37
N PHE A 66 13.62 3.87 32.22
CA PHE A 66 14.64 4.64 32.94
C PHE A 66 13.96 5.74 33.75
N SER A 67 14.24 5.75 35.05
CA SER A 67 13.81 6.89 35.90
C SER A 67 14.43 8.20 35.42
N THR A 68 13.88 9.34 35.83
CA THR A 68 14.41 10.67 35.49
C THR A 68 15.89 10.79 35.86
N SER A 69 16.30 10.34 37.04
CA SER A 69 17.68 10.40 37.49
C SER A 69 18.62 9.52 36.64
N THR A 70 18.20 8.31 36.32
CA THR A 70 19.00 7.41 35.47
C THR A 70 19.12 7.96 34.05
N PHE A 71 18.04 8.53 33.50
CA PHE A 71 18.07 9.15 32.18
C PHE A 71 18.99 10.36 32.13
N GLU A 72 18.93 11.28 33.12
CA GLU A 72 19.81 12.43 33.22
C GLU A 72 21.28 12.01 33.33
N GLU A 73 21.60 10.98 34.13
CA GLU A 73 22.96 10.43 34.26
C GLU A 73 23.47 9.85 32.94
N LEU A 74 22.64 9.03 32.23
CA LEU A 74 23.00 8.45 30.95
C LEU A 74 23.24 9.51 29.87
N VAL A 75 22.42 10.55 29.81
CA VAL A 75 22.57 11.67 28.86
C VAL A 75 23.82 12.46 29.17
N ALA A 76 24.15 12.70 30.46
CA ALA A 76 25.32 13.44 30.88
C ALA A 76 26.65 12.68 30.66
N THR A 77 26.63 11.35 30.76
CA THR A 77 27.82 10.49 30.66
C THR A 77 28.08 9.91 29.29
N SER A 78 27.08 9.84 28.41
CA SER A 78 27.18 9.23 27.09
C SER A 78 26.83 10.19 25.94
N PRO A 79 27.84 10.81 25.29
CA PRO A 79 27.61 11.65 24.11
C PRO A 79 26.87 10.93 22.95
N ALA A 80 27.09 9.62 22.82
CA ALA A 80 26.41 8.81 21.81
C ALA A 80 24.91 8.73 22.10
N MET A 81 24.51 8.60 23.37
CA MET A 81 23.08 8.57 23.72
C MET A 81 22.43 9.93 23.50
N MET A 82 23.09 11.01 23.86
CA MET A 82 22.62 12.37 23.58
C MET A 82 22.41 12.61 22.09
N LEU A 83 23.35 12.18 21.25
CA LEU A 83 23.22 12.27 19.79
C LEU A 83 22.05 11.44 19.26
N ASN A 84 21.81 10.26 19.79
CA ASN A 84 20.70 9.40 19.36
C ASN A 84 19.34 10.00 19.75
N VAL A 85 19.20 10.49 20.98
CA VAL A 85 18.00 11.21 21.43
C VAL A 85 17.75 12.44 20.57
N THR A 86 18.78 13.26 20.34
CA THR A 86 18.68 14.47 19.51
C THR A 86 18.30 14.15 18.07
N ARG A 87 18.91 13.13 17.46
CA ARG A 87 18.55 12.68 16.10
C ARG A 87 17.09 12.20 16.04
N GLY A 88 16.63 11.43 17.03
CA GLY A 88 15.24 10.98 17.12
C GLY A 88 14.27 12.17 17.16
N ILE A 89 14.54 13.18 17.98
CA ILE A 89 13.72 14.40 18.08
C ILE A 89 13.74 15.17 16.75
N LEU A 90 14.91 15.39 16.15
CA LEU A 90 15.05 16.11 14.88
C LEU A 90 14.34 15.40 13.73
N THR A 91 14.35 14.08 13.71
CA THR A 91 13.65 13.27 12.68
C THR A 91 12.14 13.47 12.80
N ARG A 92 11.60 13.50 14.00
CA ARG A 92 10.17 13.76 14.27
C ARG A 92 9.73 15.16 13.84
N VAL A 93 10.57 16.17 14.09
CA VAL A 93 10.29 17.58 13.73
C VAL A 93 10.38 17.79 12.21
N ARG A 94 11.34 17.14 11.54
CA ARG A 94 11.58 17.34 10.10
C ARG A 94 10.66 16.56 9.16
N LYS A 95 10.04 15.47 9.62
CA LYS A 95 9.24 14.56 8.79
C LYS A 95 7.96 14.11 9.49
N PRO A 96 6.97 15.00 9.64
CA PRO A 96 5.70 14.61 10.25
C PRO A 96 4.89 13.59 9.43
N THR A 97 5.24 13.31 8.16
CA THR A 97 4.35 12.57 7.25
C THR A 97 5.03 11.55 6.33
N GLN A 98 6.34 11.29 6.45
CA GLN A 98 6.94 10.23 5.61
C GLN A 98 7.02 8.92 6.39
N ARG A 99 6.05 8.03 6.13
CA ARG A 99 6.17 6.60 6.41
C ARG A 99 7.42 6.08 5.67
N ARG A 100 8.52 5.90 6.37
CA ARG A 100 9.62 5.08 5.89
C ARG A 100 9.57 3.79 6.71
N PHE A 101 9.18 2.72 6.06
CA PHE A 101 9.50 1.37 6.48
C PHE A 101 11.01 1.14 6.27
N ASP A 102 11.83 1.87 7.02
CA ASP A 102 13.27 1.66 7.06
C ASP A 102 13.56 0.58 8.11
N ARG A 103 13.27 -0.67 7.84
CA ARG A 103 13.81 -1.93 8.42
C ARG A 103 12.76 -3.02 8.54
N ALA A 104 13.23 -4.26 8.45
CA ALA A 104 12.55 -5.55 8.67
C ALA A 104 11.01 -5.47 8.75
N ALA A 105 10.33 -5.58 7.63
CA ALA A 105 8.87 -5.60 7.62
C ALA A 105 8.38 -6.99 8.03
N SER A 106 7.63 -7.09 9.13
CA SER A 106 6.93 -8.33 9.49
C SER A 106 5.67 -8.46 8.65
N LEU A 107 5.67 -9.44 7.74
CA LEU A 107 4.53 -9.79 6.92
C LEU A 107 3.78 -10.97 7.52
N THR A 108 2.52 -10.80 7.87
CA THR A 108 1.65 -11.93 8.24
C THR A 108 0.88 -12.38 7.02
N ILE A 109 0.99 -13.68 6.69
CA ILE A 109 0.24 -14.31 5.60
C ILE A 109 -0.79 -15.27 6.18
N ALA A 110 -2.05 -15.05 5.86
CA ALA A 110 -3.16 -15.96 6.15
C ALA A 110 -3.70 -16.51 4.83
N VAL A 111 -3.75 -17.84 4.68
CA VAL A 111 -4.34 -18.49 3.51
C VAL A 111 -5.66 -19.12 3.92
N THR A 112 -6.75 -18.57 3.39
CA THR A 112 -8.12 -19.05 3.62
C THR A 112 -8.64 -19.88 2.44
N ALA A 113 -8.05 -19.69 1.24
CA ALA A 113 -8.43 -20.47 0.05
C ALA A 113 -8.25 -21.98 0.25
N PRO A 114 -9.13 -22.82 -0.31
CA PRO A 114 -8.97 -24.26 -0.30
C PRO A 114 -7.71 -24.69 -1.08
N GLY A 115 -7.10 -25.80 -0.67
CA GLY A 115 -5.91 -26.37 -1.33
C GLY A 115 -4.66 -26.33 -0.48
N ASP A 116 -3.49 -26.47 -1.11
CA ASP A 116 -2.20 -26.45 -0.45
C ASP A 116 -1.74 -25.03 -0.14
N ALA A 117 -2.06 -24.58 1.07
CA ALA A 117 -1.66 -23.25 1.54
C ALA A 117 -0.13 -23.11 1.71
N ASP A 118 0.55 -24.20 1.99
CA ASP A 118 1.99 -24.17 2.25
C ASP A 118 2.77 -23.91 0.95
N ALA A 119 2.27 -24.39 -0.19
CA ALA A 119 2.92 -24.19 -1.48
C ALA A 119 2.98 -22.68 -1.85
N ILE A 120 1.85 -21.98 -1.83
CA ILE A 120 1.84 -20.55 -2.21
C ILE A 120 2.64 -19.69 -1.22
N VAL A 121 2.61 -20.02 0.09
CA VAL A 121 3.41 -19.29 1.08
C VAL A 121 4.90 -19.53 0.85
N ALA A 122 5.30 -20.76 0.51
CA ALA A 122 6.68 -21.08 0.20
C ALA A 122 7.18 -20.30 -1.02
N GLU A 123 6.37 -20.23 -2.10
CA GLU A 123 6.70 -19.46 -3.29
C GLU A 123 6.83 -17.95 -2.98
N ILE A 124 5.91 -17.39 -2.19
CA ILE A 124 5.98 -15.97 -1.77
C ILE A 124 7.25 -15.71 -0.95
N VAL A 125 7.59 -16.59 -0.02
CA VAL A 125 8.81 -16.47 0.81
C VAL A 125 10.07 -16.54 -0.04
N GLU A 126 10.12 -17.44 -1.03
CA GLU A 126 11.25 -17.57 -1.95
C GLU A 126 11.43 -16.28 -2.78
N GLU A 127 10.34 -15.71 -3.27
CA GLU A 127 10.40 -14.44 -4.01
C GLU A 127 10.82 -13.26 -3.11
N ILE A 128 10.32 -13.18 -1.87
CA ILE A 128 10.74 -12.15 -0.89
C ILE A 128 12.23 -12.27 -0.58
N ALA A 129 12.77 -13.49 -0.51
CA ALA A 129 14.19 -13.73 -0.22
C ALA A 129 15.15 -13.18 -1.29
N ARG A 130 14.64 -12.74 -2.46
CA ARG A 130 15.43 -12.03 -3.48
C ARG A 130 15.75 -10.59 -3.10
N PHE A 131 15.02 -10.02 -2.14
CA PHE A 131 15.18 -8.63 -1.70
C PHE A 131 15.95 -8.50 -0.38
N GLY A 132 16.30 -9.62 0.26
CA GLY A 132 17.02 -9.64 1.51
C GLY A 132 16.86 -10.98 2.23
N THR A 133 17.39 -11.06 3.45
CA THR A 133 17.21 -12.24 4.28
C THR A 133 15.74 -12.38 4.69
N ALA A 134 15.13 -13.53 4.41
CA ALA A 134 13.74 -13.82 4.74
C ALA A 134 13.60 -14.99 5.70
N LYS A 135 12.90 -14.78 6.82
CA LYS A 135 12.61 -15.81 7.81
C LYS A 135 11.15 -16.20 7.78
N HIS A 136 10.87 -17.45 7.42
CA HIS A 136 9.51 -17.99 7.46
C HIS A 136 9.24 -18.69 8.78
N LEU A 137 8.18 -18.31 9.49
CA LEU A 137 7.70 -18.89 10.74
C LEU A 137 6.23 -19.32 10.61
N SER A 138 5.95 -20.57 10.96
CA SER A 138 4.60 -21.10 11.19
C SER A 138 4.52 -21.72 12.57
N SER A 139 3.35 -21.98 13.10
CA SER A 139 3.17 -22.64 14.41
C SER A 139 4.00 -23.92 14.55
N ALA A 140 3.90 -24.79 13.54
CA ALA A 140 4.65 -26.06 13.51
C ALA A 140 6.18 -25.87 13.44
N ARG A 141 6.65 -24.84 12.71
CA ARG A 141 8.08 -24.53 12.57
C ARG A 141 8.65 -23.99 13.88
N VAL A 142 7.90 -23.11 14.55
CA VAL A 142 8.25 -22.55 15.86
C VAL A 142 8.36 -23.64 16.91
N ASP A 143 7.37 -24.52 17.00
CA ASP A 143 7.36 -25.65 17.93
C ASP A 143 8.58 -26.56 17.74
N ARG A 144 8.92 -26.82 16.47
CA ARG A 144 10.08 -27.67 16.11
C ARG A 144 11.40 -27.00 16.50
N VAL A 145 11.59 -25.70 16.18
CA VAL A 145 12.85 -25.01 16.46
C VAL A 145 13.08 -24.84 17.96
N LEU A 146 12.01 -24.53 18.70
CA LEU A 146 12.09 -24.40 20.16
C LEU A 146 12.06 -25.76 20.90
N ASN A 147 11.95 -26.87 20.15
CA ASN A 147 11.87 -28.24 20.65
C ASN A 147 10.82 -28.38 21.77
N ARG A 148 9.65 -27.78 21.59
CA ARG A 148 8.56 -27.80 22.58
C ARG A 148 7.21 -27.78 21.88
N THR A 149 6.49 -28.89 22.00
CA THR A 149 5.16 -29.05 21.40
C THR A 149 4.19 -27.97 21.90
N ALA A 150 3.44 -27.37 20.98
CA ALA A 150 2.42 -26.34 21.23
C ALA A 150 2.92 -25.08 21.95
N ILE A 151 4.21 -24.76 21.95
CA ILE A 151 4.71 -23.49 22.51
C ILE A 151 4.19 -22.30 21.71
N SER A 152 3.99 -22.46 20.39
CA SER A 152 3.38 -21.46 19.52
C SER A 152 1.96 -21.08 19.97
N GLN A 153 1.25 -22.03 20.58
CA GLN A 153 -0.14 -21.86 21.09
C GLN A 153 -0.17 -21.43 22.55
N ALA A 154 0.96 -21.14 23.19
CA ALA A 154 1.00 -20.74 24.59
C ALA A 154 0.20 -19.44 24.82
N ALA A 155 -0.70 -19.46 25.82
CA ALA A 155 -1.42 -18.30 26.28
C ALA A 155 -0.46 -17.27 26.91
N THR A 156 -0.84 -16.01 26.97
CA THR A 156 0.02 -14.86 27.33
C THR A 156 0.64 -14.97 28.74
N ASP A 157 0.02 -15.71 29.64
CA ASP A 157 0.43 -15.97 31.02
C ASP A 157 1.30 -17.24 31.21
N ASN A 158 1.60 -17.95 30.13
CA ASN A 158 2.36 -19.20 30.19
C ASN A 158 3.88 -18.94 30.34
N VAL A 159 4.56 -19.75 31.16
CA VAL A 159 6.02 -19.72 31.41
C VAL A 159 6.87 -19.84 30.12
N GLY A 160 6.32 -20.36 29.02
CA GLY A 160 6.99 -20.44 27.72
C GLY A 160 6.97 -19.16 26.88
N VAL A 161 6.10 -18.20 27.22
CA VAL A 161 5.91 -16.96 26.44
C VAL A 161 7.19 -16.11 26.32
N PRO A 162 7.99 -15.90 27.39
CA PRO A 162 9.22 -15.12 27.27
C PRO A 162 10.19 -15.71 26.24
N ARG A 163 10.37 -17.02 26.19
CA ARG A 163 11.25 -17.69 25.22
C ARG A 163 10.72 -17.60 23.79
N LEU A 164 9.40 -17.67 23.60
CA LEU A 164 8.77 -17.46 22.31
C LEU A 164 8.92 -16.01 21.85
N ALA A 165 8.70 -15.05 22.74
CA ALA A 165 8.87 -13.62 22.46
C ALA A 165 10.32 -13.28 22.09
N GLU A 166 11.29 -13.82 22.83
CA GLU A 166 12.73 -13.70 22.52
C GLU A 166 13.07 -14.27 21.15
N PHE A 167 12.59 -15.48 20.83
CA PHE A 167 12.79 -16.11 19.53
C PHE A 167 12.19 -15.29 18.36
N MET A 168 10.98 -14.77 18.52
CA MET A 168 10.36 -13.89 17.51
C MET A 168 11.13 -12.57 17.36
N HIS A 169 11.60 -12.02 18.47
CA HIS A 169 12.45 -10.85 18.48
C HIS A 169 13.79 -11.08 17.77
N GLU A 170 14.48 -12.19 18.04
CA GLU A 170 15.71 -12.58 17.33
C GLU A 170 15.47 -12.74 15.82
N ALA A 171 14.32 -13.29 15.43
CA ALA A 171 13.93 -13.39 14.03
C ALA A 171 13.78 -12.01 13.37
N ASP A 172 13.12 -11.06 14.04
CA ASP A 172 12.95 -9.68 13.57
C ASP A 172 14.28 -8.93 13.41
N VAL A 173 15.23 -9.20 14.35
CA VAL A 173 16.53 -8.51 14.36
C VAL A 173 17.49 -9.07 13.32
N GLY A 174 17.44 -10.38 13.12
CA GLY A 174 18.39 -11.11 12.29
C GLY A 174 18.03 -11.18 10.82
N ASN A 175 16.86 -10.67 10.40
CA ASN A 175 16.41 -10.78 9.02
C ASN A 175 15.82 -9.47 8.52
N ASP A 176 15.90 -9.24 7.21
CA ASP A 176 15.28 -8.08 6.54
C ASP A 176 13.75 -8.26 6.44
N HIS A 177 13.31 -9.52 6.34
CA HIS A 177 11.88 -9.85 6.26
C HIS A 177 11.56 -11.03 7.19
N VAL A 178 10.46 -10.92 7.95
CA VAL A 178 9.90 -12.03 8.73
C VAL A 178 8.51 -12.32 8.20
N VAL A 179 8.29 -13.53 7.70
CA VAL A 179 7.01 -13.98 7.20
C VAL A 179 6.36 -14.89 8.23
N LEU A 180 5.25 -14.46 8.80
CA LEU A 180 4.48 -15.20 9.80
C LEU A 180 3.28 -15.87 9.11
N GLN A 181 3.34 -17.17 8.86
CA GLN A 181 2.22 -17.92 8.33
C GLN A 181 1.25 -18.28 9.46
N THR A 182 -0.02 -17.88 9.32
CA THR A 182 -1.07 -18.20 10.30
C THR A 182 -1.52 -19.65 10.19
N ASP A 183 -2.16 -20.14 11.25
CA ASP A 183 -2.98 -21.36 11.15
C ASP A 183 -4.26 -21.05 10.34
N ARG A 184 -4.97 -22.07 9.89
CA ARG A 184 -6.25 -21.94 9.15
C ARG A 184 -7.45 -21.64 10.07
N GLU A 185 -7.18 -21.18 11.28
CA GLU A 185 -8.15 -20.81 12.29
C GLU A 185 -7.59 -19.68 13.16
N MET A 186 -8.44 -19.04 13.94
CA MET A 186 -8.03 -18.00 14.89
C MET A 186 -7.42 -18.61 16.16
N SER A 187 -6.31 -19.33 15.99
CA SER A 187 -5.50 -19.91 17.07
C SER A 187 -4.76 -18.84 17.89
N ALA A 188 -4.11 -19.24 18.98
CA ALA A 188 -3.25 -18.34 19.76
C ALA A 188 -2.04 -17.85 18.91
N TRP A 189 -1.48 -18.72 18.06
CA TRP A 189 -0.44 -18.35 17.11
C TRP A 189 -0.95 -17.32 16.08
N THR A 190 -2.11 -17.56 15.46
CA THR A 190 -2.70 -16.63 14.48
C THR A 190 -2.88 -15.25 15.08
N ARG A 191 -3.47 -15.15 16.29
CA ARG A 191 -3.61 -13.86 16.97
C ARG A 191 -2.28 -13.19 17.28
N ARG A 192 -1.26 -13.97 17.65
CA ARG A 192 0.10 -13.43 17.88
C ARG A 192 0.73 -12.92 16.58
N ALA A 193 0.63 -13.68 15.49
CA ALA A 193 1.13 -13.29 14.19
C ALA A 193 0.50 -11.95 13.72
N LEU A 194 -0.83 -11.82 13.86
CA LEU A 194 -1.54 -10.58 13.50
C LEU A 194 -1.08 -9.38 14.34
N ARG A 195 -0.83 -9.57 15.66
CA ARG A 195 -0.32 -8.48 16.51
C ARG A 195 1.12 -8.07 16.21
N GLN A 196 1.91 -8.94 15.60
CA GLN A 196 3.31 -8.66 15.22
C GLN A 196 3.44 -8.11 13.79
N ALA A 197 2.37 -8.16 13.00
CA ALA A 197 2.40 -7.80 11.60
C ALA A 197 2.52 -6.29 11.39
N ASP A 198 3.34 -5.88 10.45
CA ASP A 198 3.32 -4.57 9.82
C ASP A 198 2.36 -4.55 8.63
N ARG A 199 2.19 -5.73 8.01
CA ARG A 199 1.23 -5.97 6.93
C ARG A 199 0.56 -7.31 7.13
N VAL A 200 -0.72 -7.37 6.80
CA VAL A 200 -1.51 -8.60 6.79
C VAL A 200 -1.92 -8.89 5.36
N LEU A 201 -1.43 -9.99 4.83
CA LEU A 201 -1.83 -10.52 3.53
C LEU A 201 -2.79 -11.69 3.75
N VAL A 202 -4.01 -11.58 3.25
CA VAL A 202 -4.95 -12.69 3.22
C VAL A 202 -5.07 -13.21 1.79
N VAL A 203 -4.78 -14.49 1.59
CA VAL A 203 -4.95 -15.18 0.30
C VAL A 203 -6.26 -15.95 0.33
N CYS A 204 -7.19 -15.57 -0.52
CA CYS A 204 -8.53 -16.15 -0.55
C CYS A 204 -8.92 -16.66 -1.94
N SER A 205 -9.99 -17.45 -2.00
CA SER A 205 -10.62 -17.86 -3.25
C SER A 205 -11.40 -16.70 -3.90
N PRO A 206 -11.65 -16.71 -5.21
CA PRO A 206 -12.43 -15.67 -5.88
C PRO A 206 -13.92 -15.70 -5.50
N ASN A 207 -14.40 -16.83 -4.96
CA ASN A 207 -15.77 -17.02 -4.50
C ASN A 207 -15.74 -17.75 -3.14
N PRO A 208 -15.30 -17.07 -2.06
CA PRO A 208 -15.18 -17.67 -0.74
C PRO A 208 -16.56 -18.13 -0.24
N ASP A 209 -16.61 -19.31 0.37
CA ASP A 209 -17.82 -19.81 1.04
C ASP A 209 -18.07 -19.09 2.38
N ALA A 210 -19.11 -19.47 3.10
CA ALA A 210 -19.47 -18.83 4.36
C ALA A 210 -18.38 -18.97 5.43
N THR A 211 -17.72 -20.13 5.48
CA THR A 211 -16.64 -20.42 6.44
C THR A 211 -15.40 -19.59 6.15
N GLU A 212 -15.00 -19.55 4.89
CA GLU A 212 -13.88 -18.73 4.43
C GLU A 212 -14.13 -17.24 4.69
N ARG A 213 -15.34 -16.74 4.36
CA ARG A 213 -15.74 -15.34 4.66
C ARG A 213 -15.71 -15.02 6.14
N ALA A 214 -16.19 -15.92 7.00
CA ALA A 214 -16.15 -15.73 8.44
C ALA A 214 -14.71 -15.60 8.96
N LEU A 215 -13.81 -16.48 8.48
CA LEU A 215 -12.39 -16.42 8.85
C LEU A 215 -11.74 -15.11 8.38
N ILE A 216 -11.96 -14.70 7.14
CA ILE A 216 -11.42 -13.42 6.61
C ILE A 216 -11.92 -12.23 7.44
N THR A 217 -13.21 -12.25 7.81
CA THR A 217 -13.81 -11.20 8.63
C THR A 217 -13.16 -11.14 10.01
N GLU A 218 -12.88 -12.29 10.62
CA GLU A 218 -12.21 -12.35 11.92
C GLU A 218 -10.75 -11.92 11.83
N LEU A 219 -10.03 -12.33 10.77
CA LEU A 219 -8.64 -11.95 10.53
C LEU A 219 -8.49 -10.42 10.40
N PHE A 220 -9.26 -9.79 9.51
CA PHE A 220 -9.20 -8.33 9.33
C PHE A 220 -9.81 -7.57 10.51
N GLY A 221 -10.83 -8.11 11.17
CA GLY A 221 -11.44 -7.52 12.37
C GLY A 221 -10.54 -7.54 13.60
N THR A 222 -9.55 -8.43 13.64
CA THR A 222 -8.55 -8.49 14.73
C THR A 222 -7.48 -7.40 14.59
N VAL A 223 -7.28 -6.89 13.38
CA VAL A 223 -6.34 -5.78 13.13
C VAL A 223 -7.02 -4.47 13.53
N ASP A 224 -6.50 -3.83 14.57
CA ASP A 224 -7.02 -2.55 15.06
C ASP A 224 -6.95 -1.48 13.96
N ASP A 225 -8.03 -0.74 13.75
CA ASP A 225 -8.08 0.38 12.80
C ASP A 225 -7.12 1.52 13.18
N ALA A 226 -6.80 1.66 14.47
CA ALA A 226 -5.81 2.60 14.95
C ALA A 226 -4.36 2.10 14.72
N SER A 227 -4.16 0.80 14.42
CA SER A 227 -2.88 0.29 13.97
C SER A 227 -2.73 0.61 12.49
N HIS A 228 -1.61 1.19 12.09
CA HIS A 228 -1.31 1.47 10.68
C HIS A 228 -0.88 0.21 9.90
N VAL A 229 -1.40 -0.95 10.28
CA VAL A 229 -1.14 -2.23 9.62
C VAL A 229 -1.85 -2.24 8.27
N ALA A 230 -1.10 -2.37 7.19
CA ALA A 230 -1.66 -2.46 5.84
C ALA A 230 -2.38 -3.81 5.65
N ARG A 231 -3.60 -3.77 5.11
CA ARG A 231 -4.45 -4.92 4.85
C ARG A 231 -4.49 -5.20 3.35
N MET A 232 -3.89 -6.29 2.94
CA MET A 232 -3.84 -6.72 1.54
C MET A 232 -4.65 -7.99 1.35
N LEU A 233 -5.45 -8.05 0.30
CA LEU A 233 -6.17 -9.23 -0.13
C LEU A 233 -5.61 -9.74 -1.45
N ALA A 234 -5.10 -10.96 -1.48
CA ALA A 234 -4.75 -11.67 -2.70
C ALA A 234 -5.88 -12.63 -3.09
N VAL A 235 -6.45 -12.44 -4.26
CA VAL A 235 -7.49 -13.32 -4.80
C VAL A 235 -6.84 -14.34 -5.72
N LEU A 236 -6.85 -15.61 -5.30
CA LEU A 236 -6.21 -16.71 -6.01
C LEU A 236 -7.18 -17.33 -7.03
N HIS A 237 -6.98 -16.99 -8.29
CA HIS A 237 -7.79 -17.49 -9.40
C HIS A 237 -7.26 -18.80 -9.99
N PRO A 238 -8.13 -19.66 -10.52
CA PRO A 238 -7.70 -20.74 -11.40
C PRO A 238 -6.85 -20.22 -12.58
N SER A 239 -5.88 -21.00 -13.04
CA SER A 239 -5.00 -20.61 -14.17
C SER A 239 -5.77 -20.31 -15.46
N SER A 240 -6.95 -20.89 -15.62
CA SER A 240 -7.84 -20.69 -16.79
C SER A 240 -8.73 -19.45 -16.70
N THR A 241 -8.60 -18.65 -15.64
CA THR A 241 -9.42 -17.45 -15.47
C THR A 241 -9.04 -16.40 -16.51
N ASP A 242 -10.01 -16.03 -17.33
CA ASP A 242 -9.87 -14.99 -18.36
C ASP A 242 -9.76 -13.60 -17.70
N ARG A 243 -10.62 -13.33 -16.72
CA ARG A 243 -10.61 -12.05 -15.98
C ARG A 243 -11.18 -12.20 -14.56
N PRO A 244 -10.66 -11.41 -13.60
CA PRO A 244 -11.32 -11.25 -12.31
C PRO A 244 -12.72 -10.66 -12.46
N ARG A 245 -13.61 -10.93 -11.52
CA ARG A 245 -14.99 -10.41 -11.53
C ARG A 245 -15.51 -10.26 -10.10
N ARG A 246 -16.35 -9.24 -9.89
CA ARG A 246 -17.09 -9.00 -8.63
C ARG A 246 -16.19 -8.77 -7.43
N THR A 247 -14.97 -8.31 -7.64
CA THR A 247 -14.04 -7.99 -6.56
C THR A 247 -14.59 -6.91 -5.64
N GLY A 248 -15.26 -5.89 -6.20
CA GLY A 248 -15.92 -4.86 -5.40
C GLY A 248 -16.94 -5.43 -4.42
N SER A 249 -17.76 -6.41 -4.87
CA SER A 249 -18.71 -7.10 -3.98
C SER A 249 -18.02 -7.99 -2.96
N LEU A 250 -16.88 -8.60 -3.32
CA LEU A 250 -16.08 -9.43 -2.42
C LEU A 250 -15.53 -8.59 -1.25
N ILE A 251 -14.97 -7.43 -1.54
CA ILE A 251 -14.30 -6.57 -0.55
C ILE A 251 -15.23 -5.58 0.15
N ALA A 252 -16.51 -5.50 -0.23
CA ALA A 252 -17.45 -4.51 0.29
C ALA A 252 -17.61 -4.53 1.83
N HIS A 253 -17.34 -5.68 2.46
CA HIS A 253 -17.50 -5.89 3.90
C HIS A 253 -16.20 -5.78 4.69
N TRP A 254 -15.05 -5.62 4.01
CA TRP A 254 -13.74 -5.58 4.65
C TRP A 254 -13.03 -4.28 4.36
N LYS A 255 -12.32 -3.75 5.36
CA LYS A 255 -11.40 -2.64 5.16
C LYS A 255 -10.10 -3.20 4.57
N VAL A 256 -10.01 -3.20 3.24
CA VAL A 256 -8.85 -3.65 2.47
C VAL A 256 -8.21 -2.45 1.82
N ASP A 257 -6.92 -2.26 2.03
CA ASP A 257 -6.15 -1.18 1.42
C ASP A 257 -5.81 -1.53 -0.04
N ASP A 258 -5.30 -2.75 -0.27
CA ASP A 258 -4.86 -3.23 -1.57
C ASP A 258 -5.46 -4.58 -1.93
N VAL A 259 -5.80 -4.76 -3.21
CA VAL A 259 -6.25 -6.04 -3.77
C VAL A 259 -5.31 -6.44 -4.90
N VAL A 260 -4.87 -7.70 -4.88
CA VAL A 260 -3.97 -8.28 -5.89
C VAL A 260 -4.58 -9.56 -6.43
N HIS A 261 -4.70 -9.66 -7.76
CA HIS A 261 -5.15 -10.88 -8.42
C HIS A 261 -3.97 -11.76 -8.78
N VAL A 262 -4.07 -13.04 -8.45
CA VAL A 262 -3.04 -14.04 -8.68
C VAL A 262 -3.64 -15.25 -9.39
N ARG A 263 -3.07 -15.67 -10.50
CA ARG A 263 -3.42 -16.92 -11.18
C ARG A 263 -2.61 -18.08 -10.59
N SER A 264 -3.27 -19.15 -10.23
CA SER A 264 -2.61 -20.36 -9.74
C SER A 264 -1.56 -20.85 -10.74
N GLY A 265 -0.33 -21.05 -10.26
CA GLY A 265 0.79 -21.49 -11.09
C GLY A 265 1.44 -20.42 -11.95
N SER A 266 1.06 -19.16 -11.80
CA SER A 266 1.73 -18.02 -12.46
C SER A 266 2.87 -17.50 -11.58
N ALA A 267 4.11 -17.80 -11.94
CA ALA A 267 5.29 -17.31 -11.22
C ALA A 267 5.36 -15.77 -11.23
N ASP A 268 4.97 -15.12 -12.33
CA ASP A 268 4.97 -13.66 -12.44
C ASP A 268 3.96 -13.00 -11.50
N ASP A 269 2.76 -13.61 -11.34
CA ASP A 269 1.75 -13.09 -10.44
C ASP A 269 2.16 -13.28 -8.97
N VAL A 270 2.81 -14.41 -8.63
CA VAL A 270 3.35 -14.64 -7.28
C VAL A 270 4.52 -13.68 -6.99
N ALA A 271 5.42 -13.48 -7.95
CA ALA A 271 6.53 -12.53 -7.81
C ALA A 271 6.02 -11.10 -7.61
N ARG A 272 4.95 -10.68 -8.35
CA ARG A 272 4.27 -9.40 -8.14
C ARG A 272 3.69 -9.29 -6.75
N LEU A 273 2.93 -10.32 -6.31
CA LEU A 273 2.36 -10.36 -4.96
C LEU A 273 3.44 -10.23 -3.88
N ALA A 274 4.54 -10.96 -4.02
CA ALA A 274 5.66 -10.93 -3.08
C ALA A 274 6.30 -9.53 -3.01
N ARG A 275 6.54 -8.86 -4.16
CA ARG A 275 7.06 -7.49 -4.20
C ARG A 275 6.12 -6.51 -3.52
N LEU A 276 4.84 -6.52 -3.86
CA LEU A 276 3.85 -5.64 -3.25
C LEU A 276 3.71 -5.89 -1.75
N ALA A 277 3.63 -7.16 -1.33
CA ALA A 277 3.49 -7.52 0.08
C ALA A 277 4.73 -7.16 0.91
N SER A 278 5.94 -7.24 0.34
CA SER A 278 7.19 -6.88 1.03
C SER A 278 7.58 -5.41 0.88
N GLY A 279 6.86 -4.62 0.07
CA GLY A 279 7.12 -3.19 -0.14
C GLY A 279 8.19 -2.89 -1.17
N HIS A 280 8.49 -3.84 -2.05
CA HIS A 280 9.46 -3.72 -3.15
C HIS A 280 8.79 -3.61 -4.53
N GLY A 281 7.56 -3.14 -4.57
CA GLY A 281 6.78 -2.99 -5.80
C GLY A 281 7.35 -1.94 -6.75
N TYR A 282 7.08 -2.14 -8.04
CA TYR A 282 7.43 -1.22 -9.13
C TYR A 282 6.16 -0.58 -9.67
N GLY A 283 6.10 0.74 -9.59
CA GLY A 283 4.98 1.54 -10.07
C GLY A 283 5.30 2.25 -11.37
N LEU A 284 4.32 2.32 -12.28
CA LEU A 284 4.42 3.06 -13.52
C LEU A 284 3.35 4.15 -13.56
N VAL A 285 3.76 5.41 -13.64
CA VAL A 285 2.86 6.56 -13.71
C VAL A 285 3.02 7.28 -15.04
N LEU A 286 1.91 7.43 -15.78
CA LEU A 286 1.87 7.95 -17.13
C LEU A 286 1.16 9.29 -17.20
N SER A 287 1.84 10.33 -17.71
CA SER A 287 1.25 11.67 -17.85
C SER A 287 0.21 11.76 -18.96
N GLY A 288 -0.63 12.78 -18.87
CA GLY A 288 -1.44 13.22 -19.99
C GLY A 288 -0.57 13.85 -21.08
N GLY A 289 -1.03 13.75 -22.34
CA GLY A 289 -0.30 14.32 -23.47
C GLY A 289 -1.02 14.23 -24.80
N GLY A 290 -2.29 13.86 -24.82
CA GLY A 290 -3.05 13.62 -26.06
C GLY A 290 -2.34 12.56 -26.93
N ALA A 291 -2.14 12.84 -28.23
CA ALA A 291 -1.49 11.91 -29.16
C ALA A 291 -0.04 11.54 -28.75
N ARG A 292 0.65 12.37 -27.97
CA ARG A 292 2.01 12.05 -27.48
C ARG A 292 2.00 10.88 -26.49
N GLY A 293 0.86 10.55 -25.86
CA GLY A 293 0.70 9.40 -24.99
C GLY A 293 1.06 8.06 -25.63
N PHE A 294 1.11 7.95 -26.97
CA PHE A 294 1.64 6.76 -27.64
C PHE A 294 3.09 6.45 -27.29
N ALA A 295 3.88 7.45 -26.90
CA ALA A 295 5.25 7.24 -26.43
C ALA A 295 5.32 6.36 -25.17
N HIS A 296 4.26 6.31 -24.36
CA HIS A 296 4.18 5.43 -23.21
C HIS A 296 4.30 3.95 -23.59
N LEU A 297 3.80 3.54 -24.77
CA LEU A 297 3.92 2.17 -25.28
C LEU A 297 5.39 1.81 -25.56
N GLY A 298 6.18 2.76 -26.07
CA GLY A 298 7.62 2.58 -26.23
C GLY A 298 8.35 2.38 -24.90
N VAL A 299 7.94 3.13 -23.85
CA VAL A 299 8.50 2.96 -22.51
C VAL A 299 8.12 1.59 -21.94
N LEU A 300 6.85 1.18 -22.04
CA LEU A 300 6.40 -0.15 -21.60
C LEU A 300 7.22 -1.26 -22.27
N ARG A 301 7.44 -1.16 -23.56
CA ARG A 301 8.27 -2.11 -24.30
C ARG A 301 9.71 -2.14 -23.78
N ALA A 302 10.33 -0.97 -23.58
CA ALA A 302 11.69 -0.88 -23.06
C ALA A 302 11.84 -1.45 -21.63
N LEU A 303 10.83 -1.28 -20.76
CA LEU A 303 10.80 -1.88 -19.43
C LEU A 303 10.76 -3.40 -19.52
N ARG A 304 9.87 -3.95 -20.37
CA ARG A 304 9.76 -5.40 -20.61
C ARG A 304 11.05 -6.01 -21.18
N GLU A 305 11.64 -5.37 -22.19
CA GLU A 305 12.91 -5.81 -22.79
C GLU A 305 14.07 -5.87 -21.80
N ARG A 306 13.99 -5.07 -20.72
CA ARG A 306 14.98 -5.04 -19.63
C ARG A 306 14.60 -5.87 -18.41
N GLY A 307 13.47 -6.58 -18.46
CA GLY A 307 12.98 -7.37 -17.33
C GLY A 307 12.57 -6.52 -16.11
N ILE A 308 12.26 -5.24 -16.29
CA ILE A 308 11.78 -4.36 -15.22
C ILE A 308 10.27 -4.61 -15.08
N PRO A 309 9.83 -5.12 -13.93
CA PRO A 309 8.41 -5.42 -13.71
C PRO A 309 7.58 -4.14 -13.55
N VAL A 310 6.27 -4.28 -13.76
CA VAL A 310 5.27 -3.26 -13.46
C VAL A 310 4.21 -3.91 -12.58
N ASP A 311 4.09 -3.45 -11.34
CA ASP A 311 3.23 -4.06 -10.32
C ASP A 311 1.98 -3.25 -10.04
N GLU A 312 2.06 -1.91 -10.16
CA GLU A 312 0.94 -0.98 -10.11
C GLU A 312 1.08 0.04 -11.23
N VAL A 313 -0.03 0.40 -11.86
CA VAL A 313 -0.02 1.41 -12.94
C VAL A 313 -0.98 2.54 -12.64
N ALA A 314 -0.62 3.73 -13.10
CA ALA A 314 -1.46 4.90 -12.95
C ALA A 314 -1.35 5.85 -14.12
N GLY A 315 -2.32 6.73 -14.26
CA GLY A 315 -2.25 7.71 -15.33
C GLY A 315 -3.17 8.91 -15.18
N CYS A 316 -2.93 9.88 -16.08
CA CYS A 316 -3.77 11.04 -16.30
C CYS A 316 -4.09 11.15 -17.78
N SER A 317 -5.32 11.51 -18.15
CA SER A 317 -5.73 11.73 -19.53
C SER A 317 -5.35 10.54 -20.46
N MET A 318 -4.59 10.77 -21.53
CA MET A 318 -4.14 9.69 -22.42
C MET A 318 -3.30 8.63 -21.66
N GLY A 319 -2.52 9.04 -20.67
CA GLY A 319 -1.78 8.11 -19.81
C GLY A 319 -2.71 7.16 -19.06
N THR A 320 -3.93 7.59 -18.70
CA THR A 320 -4.96 6.73 -18.08
C THR A 320 -5.40 5.61 -19.02
N VAL A 321 -5.61 5.93 -20.32
CA VAL A 321 -6.04 4.94 -21.32
C VAL A 321 -4.98 3.84 -21.48
N VAL A 322 -3.71 4.24 -21.58
CA VAL A 322 -2.60 3.29 -21.70
C VAL A 322 -2.45 2.48 -20.40
N ALA A 323 -2.47 3.14 -19.23
CA ALA A 323 -2.34 2.48 -17.94
C ALA A 323 -3.47 1.45 -17.70
N ALA A 324 -4.72 1.80 -18.04
CA ALA A 324 -5.85 0.89 -17.93
C ALA A 324 -5.70 -0.33 -18.86
N GLY A 325 -5.19 -0.14 -20.08
CA GLY A 325 -4.89 -1.23 -20.99
C GLY A 325 -3.79 -2.17 -20.44
N ILE A 326 -2.74 -1.62 -19.84
CA ILE A 326 -1.71 -2.41 -19.14
C ILE A 326 -2.33 -3.19 -17.98
N ALA A 327 -3.19 -2.56 -17.18
CA ALA A 327 -3.87 -3.18 -16.04
C ALA A 327 -4.84 -4.29 -16.44
N LEU A 328 -5.41 -4.24 -17.65
CA LEU A 328 -6.16 -5.33 -18.27
C LEU A 328 -5.29 -6.55 -18.61
N GLY A 329 -3.97 -6.42 -18.62
CA GLY A 329 -3.04 -7.45 -19.05
C GLY A 329 -2.78 -7.45 -20.57
N LEU A 330 -3.16 -6.39 -21.29
CA LEU A 330 -2.85 -6.26 -22.72
C LEU A 330 -1.35 -6.03 -22.89
N ASP A 331 -0.79 -6.61 -23.94
CA ASP A 331 0.60 -6.33 -24.28
C ASP A 331 0.73 -5.02 -25.07
N GLY A 332 2.00 -4.57 -25.29
CA GLY A 332 2.26 -3.31 -25.97
C GLY A 332 1.81 -3.31 -27.44
N ASP A 333 1.87 -4.44 -28.11
CA ASP A 333 1.49 -4.59 -29.52
C ASP A 333 -0.04 -4.61 -29.65
N GLU A 334 -0.74 -5.32 -28.77
CA GLU A 334 -2.20 -5.29 -28.68
C GLU A 334 -2.71 -3.89 -28.38
N LEU A 335 -2.07 -3.17 -27.43
CA LEU A 335 -2.41 -1.80 -27.12
C LEU A 335 -2.19 -0.87 -28.30
N MET A 336 -1.11 -1.05 -29.05
CA MET A 336 -0.82 -0.26 -30.25
C MET A 336 -1.90 -0.47 -31.32
N VAL A 337 -2.21 -1.74 -31.63
CA VAL A 337 -3.23 -2.08 -32.62
C VAL A 337 -4.61 -1.51 -32.23
N ARG A 338 -5.03 -1.67 -30.99
CA ARG A 338 -6.30 -1.11 -30.51
C ARG A 338 -6.31 0.41 -30.55
N ALA A 339 -5.21 1.02 -30.16
CA ALA A 339 -5.05 2.46 -30.19
C ALA A 339 -5.14 3.03 -31.61
N GLU A 340 -4.46 2.42 -32.60
CA GLU A 340 -4.55 2.81 -34.00
C GLU A 340 -5.98 2.69 -34.55
N GLN A 341 -6.66 1.59 -34.27
CA GLN A 341 -8.04 1.36 -34.72
C GLN A 341 -9.02 2.39 -34.17
N GLN A 342 -8.83 2.80 -32.92
CA GLN A 342 -9.75 3.72 -32.23
C GLN A 342 -9.45 5.19 -32.48
N PHE A 343 -8.18 5.56 -32.75
CA PHE A 343 -7.76 6.96 -32.85
C PHE A 343 -8.20 7.63 -34.17
N HIS A 344 -8.31 6.88 -35.27
CA HIS A 344 -8.64 7.44 -36.59
C HIS A 344 -10.02 8.09 -36.72
N ARG A 345 -10.92 7.96 -35.74
CA ARG A 345 -12.31 8.45 -35.81
C ARG A 345 -12.84 9.02 -34.49
N LEU A 346 -11.97 9.65 -33.69
CA LEU A 346 -12.34 10.04 -32.32
C LEU A 346 -13.23 11.30 -32.22
N LEU A 347 -13.18 12.22 -33.18
CA LEU A 347 -13.80 13.53 -32.98
C LEU A 347 -15.19 13.61 -33.64
N ASP A 348 -16.22 13.82 -32.83
CA ASP A 348 -17.56 14.17 -33.21
C ASP A 348 -17.86 15.65 -32.88
N TYR A 349 -17.57 16.54 -33.83
CA TYR A 349 -17.73 17.99 -33.66
C TYR A 349 -19.19 18.36 -33.41
N THR A 350 -19.39 19.39 -32.57
CA THR A 350 -20.70 19.96 -32.28
C THR A 350 -20.64 21.49 -32.27
N LEU A 351 -21.79 22.14 -32.17
CA LEU A 351 -21.84 23.58 -31.93
C LEU A 351 -21.21 23.88 -30.55
N PRO A 352 -20.25 24.82 -30.45
CA PRO A 352 -19.44 25.03 -29.27
C PRO A 352 -20.16 25.83 -28.18
N ILE A 353 -21.25 25.26 -27.63
CA ILE A 353 -21.97 25.89 -26.51
C ILE A 353 -21.36 25.45 -25.18
N VAL A 354 -21.04 24.14 -25.03
CA VAL A 354 -20.43 23.56 -23.81
C VAL A 354 -19.07 22.99 -24.15
N SER A 355 -18.90 22.41 -25.33
CA SER A 355 -17.68 21.76 -25.79
C SER A 355 -17.59 21.76 -27.32
N LEU A 356 -16.37 21.62 -27.86
CA LEU A 356 -16.13 21.48 -29.30
C LEU A 356 -16.55 20.12 -29.87
N VAL A 357 -16.54 19.06 -29.02
CA VAL A 357 -16.83 17.69 -29.38
C VAL A 357 -17.91 17.14 -28.46
N LYS A 358 -18.88 16.39 -29.01
CA LYS A 358 -19.94 15.75 -28.22
C LYS A 358 -19.37 14.68 -27.27
N GLY A 359 -18.26 14.05 -27.66
CA GLY A 359 -17.60 13.00 -26.90
C GLY A 359 -18.32 11.64 -26.97
N ALA A 360 -19.40 11.50 -27.75
CA ALA A 360 -20.14 10.25 -27.83
C ALA A 360 -19.32 9.10 -28.43
N ARG A 361 -18.44 9.40 -29.39
CA ARG A 361 -17.54 8.41 -30.00
C ARG A 361 -16.47 7.96 -29.03
N ILE A 362 -15.85 8.89 -28.31
CA ILE A 362 -14.85 8.61 -27.27
C ILE A 362 -15.49 7.74 -26.19
N THR A 363 -16.67 8.11 -25.70
CA THR A 363 -17.42 7.34 -24.70
C THR A 363 -17.68 5.91 -25.20
N ARG A 364 -18.16 5.76 -26.44
CA ARG A 364 -18.41 4.43 -27.02
C ARG A 364 -17.14 3.57 -27.09
N ASN A 365 -16.03 4.12 -27.57
CA ASN A 365 -14.77 3.40 -27.68
C ASN A 365 -14.25 2.96 -26.29
N ILE A 366 -14.39 3.83 -25.29
CA ILE A 366 -14.06 3.51 -23.90
C ILE A 366 -14.98 2.41 -23.38
N ASP A 367 -16.28 2.48 -23.62
CA ASP A 367 -17.26 1.49 -23.19
C ASP A 367 -17.06 0.13 -23.88
N GLU A 368 -16.72 0.11 -25.18
CA GLU A 368 -16.41 -1.13 -25.90
C GLU A 368 -15.21 -1.88 -25.30
N THR A 369 -14.21 -1.14 -24.79
CA THR A 369 -12.99 -1.75 -24.22
C THR A 369 -13.09 -1.98 -22.72
N PHE A 370 -13.63 -1.03 -21.99
CA PHE A 370 -13.56 -0.98 -20.52
C PHE A 370 -14.93 -1.00 -19.83
N GLY A 371 -16.06 -0.92 -20.59
CA GLY A 371 -17.39 -0.70 -20.02
C GLY A 371 -17.92 -1.81 -19.12
N THR A 372 -17.33 -3.00 -19.19
CA THR A 372 -17.70 -4.15 -18.33
C THR A 372 -16.73 -4.42 -17.21
N TRP A 373 -15.76 -3.51 -16.99
CA TRP A 373 -14.72 -3.67 -15.99
C TRP A 373 -14.90 -2.65 -14.86
N ASP A 374 -14.78 -3.12 -13.64
CA ASP A 374 -14.50 -2.28 -12.50
C ASP A 374 -12.97 -2.21 -12.28
N ILE A 375 -12.49 -1.13 -11.69
CA ILE A 375 -11.05 -0.91 -11.45
C ILE A 375 -10.48 -2.06 -10.62
N GLU A 376 -11.21 -2.47 -9.60
CA GLU A 376 -10.84 -3.57 -8.72
C GLU A 376 -10.88 -4.96 -9.38
N ASP A 377 -11.41 -5.09 -10.58
CA ASP A 377 -11.43 -6.33 -11.38
C ASP A 377 -10.26 -6.40 -12.40
N LEU A 378 -9.40 -5.38 -12.46
CA LEU A 378 -8.23 -5.38 -13.33
C LEU A 378 -7.13 -6.31 -12.79
N TRP A 379 -6.32 -6.90 -13.69
CA TRP A 379 -5.25 -7.81 -13.28
C TRP A 379 -4.13 -7.14 -12.48
N LEU A 380 -3.81 -5.88 -12.81
CA LEU A 380 -2.87 -5.08 -12.03
C LEU A 380 -3.61 -4.02 -11.23
N PRO A 381 -3.15 -3.71 -10.01
CA PRO A 381 -3.55 -2.52 -9.30
C PRO A 381 -3.44 -1.28 -10.19
N PHE A 382 -4.50 -0.49 -10.21
CA PHE A 382 -4.63 0.66 -11.08
C PHE A 382 -5.32 1.83 -10.38
N TYR A 383 -4.87 3.02 -10.67
CA TYR A 383 -5.64 4.22 -10.42
C TYR A 383 -5.48 5.26 -11.55
N CYS A 384 -6.45 6.15 -11.64
CA CYS A 384 -6.30 7.36 -12.46
C CYS A 384 -6.84 8.57 -11.72
N VAL A 385 -6.58 9.76 -12.28
CA VAL A 385 -7.00 11.00 -11.66
C VAL A 385 -7.87 11.82 -12.59
N SER A 386 -8.81 12.53 -11.97
CA SER A 386 -9.58 13.62 -12.61
C SER A 386 -9.60 14.85 -11.70
N THR A 387 -9.99 15.99 -12.23
CA THR A 387 -10.19 17.22 -11.48
C THR A 387 -11.67 17.41 -11.15
N ASN A 388 -12.00 17.46 -9.87
CA ASN A 388 -13.34 17.79 -9.40
C ASN A 388 -13.50 19.30 -9.38
N LEU A 389 -14.23 19.83 -10.36
CA LEU A 389 -14.49 21.28 -10.48
C LEU A 389 -15.37 21.81 -9.36
N THR A 390 -16.32 21.01 -8.88
CA THR A 390 -17.26 21.42 -7.83
C THR A 390 -16.56 21.65 -6.50
N LYS A 391 -15.57 20.78 -6.18
CA LYS A 391 -14.83 20.79 -4.91
C LYS A 391 -13.42 21.34 -5.02
N SER A 392 -12.98 21.73 -6.23
CA SER A 392 -11.64 22.27 -6.50
C SER A 392 -10.50 21.37 -5.97
N ARG A 393 -10.62 20.05 -6.17
CA ARG A 393 -9.63 19.08 -5.72
C ARG A 393 -9.35 18.00 -6.76
N LEU A 394 -8.23 17.32 -6.58
CA LEU A 394 -7.94 16.10 -7.33
C LEU A 394 -8.86 14.96 -6.84
N GLU A 395 -9.45 14.25 -7.78
CA GLU A 395 -10.23 13.03 -7.52
C GLU A 395 -9.43 11.83 -7.99
N VAL A 396 -9.13 10.91 -7.08
CA VAL A 396 -8.36 9.69 -7.36
C VAL A 396 -9.33 8.52 -7.48
N HIS A 397 -9.36 7.89 -8.65
CA HIS A 397 -10.23 6.75 -8.94
C HIS A 397 -9.46 5.45 -8.76
N ARG A 398 -9.72 4.74 -7.66
CA ARG A 398 -9.14 3.43 -7.32
C ARG A 398 -10.16 2.30 -7.33
N ARG A 399 -11.45 2.61 -7.48
CA ARG A 399 -12.58 1.67 -7.43
C ARG A 399 -13.72 2.10 -8.33
N GLY A 400 -14.57 1.14 -8.69
CA GLY A 400 -15.77 1.35 -9.50
C GLY A 400 -15.47 1.32 -11.00
N SER A 401 -16.41 1.84 -11.79
CA SER A 401 -16.35 1.73 -13.26
C SER A 401 -15.08 2.29 -13.87
N THR A 402 -14.29 1.44 -14.49
CA THR A 402 -13.07 1.81 -15.24
C THR A 402 -13.40 2.76 -16.39
N ALA A 403 -14.47 2.51 -17.12
CA ALA A 403 -14.90 3.37 -18.22
C ALA A 403 -15.27 4.78 -17.76
N LEU A 404 -15.98 4.91 -16.63
CA LEU A 404 -16.34 6.21 -16.06
C LEU A 404 -15.08 6.97 -15.62
N ALA A 405 -14.15 6.30 -14.94
CA ALA A 405 -12.91 6.89 -14.47
C ALA A 405 -12.04 7.40 -15.63
N ILE A 406 -11.88 6.59 -16.68
CA ILE A 406 -11.16 6.98 -17.91
C ILE A 406 -11.87 8.16 -18.55
N ARG A 407 -13.20 8.11 -18.71
CA ARG A 407 -13.97 9.17 -19.33
C ARG A 407 -13.83 10.51 -18.60
N ALA A 408 -13.78 10.47 -17.27
CA ALA A 408 -13.54 11.67 -16.45
C ALA A 408 -12.09 12.19 -16.64
N SER A 409 -11.12 11.27 -16.62
CA SER A 409 -9.70 11.62 -16.74
C SER A 409 -9.32 12.23 -18.09
N VAL A 410 -10.05 11.92 -19.18
CA VAL A 410 -9.81 12.49 -20.54
C VAL A 410 -10.70 13.66 -20.88
N ALA A 411 -11.54 14.16 -19.97
CA ALA A 411 -12.52 15.23 -20.21
C ALA A 411 -11.86 16.60 -20.26
N ILE A 412 -11.09 16.89 -21.31
CA ILE A 412 -10.37 18.15 -21.48
C ILE A 412 -11.38 19.32 -21.53
N PRO A 413 -11.27 20.33 -20.61
CA PRO A 413 -12.16 21.47 -20.58
C PRO A 413 -12.23 22.22 -21.92
N GLY A 414 -13.43 22.57 -22.37
CA GLY A 414 -13.67 23.21 -23.64
C GLY A 414 -13.64 22.27 -24.85
N VAL A 415 -12.97 21.13 -24.78
CA VAL A 415 -12.92 20.12 -25.86
C VAL A 415 -14.01 19.07 -25.65
N LEU A 416 -14.09 18.49 -24.47
CA LEU A 416 -15.06 17.47 -24.09
C LEU A 416 -15.97 17.96 -22.95
N PRO A 417 -17.24 17.49 -22.91
CA PRO A 417 -18.12 17.87 -21.82
C PRO A 417 -17.64 17.26 -20.49
N PRO A 418 -17.78 18.01 -19.36
CA PRO A 418 -17.54 17.48 -18.04
C PRO A 418 -18.37 16.24 -17.74
N VAL A 419 -17.88 15.38 -16.86
CA VAL A 419 -18.52 14.12 -16.46
C VAL A 419 -19.24 14.32 -15.13
N PRO A 420 -20.57 14.15 -15.05
CA PRO A 420 -21.27 14.11 -13.77
C PRO A 420 -20.87 12.89 -12.94
N TYR A 421 -20.54 13.11 -11.67
CA TYR A 421 -20.14 12.05 -10.74
C TYR A 421 -20.58 12.39 -9.32
N GLN A 422 -21.50 11.61 -8.74
CA GLN A 422 -21.98 11.76 -7.35
C GLN A 422 -22.43 13.20 -6.99
N GLY A 423 -23.02 13.91 -7.92
CA GLY A 423 -23.47 15.30 -7.74
C GLY A 423 -22.40 16.36 -8.06
N ASP A 424 -21.16 15.96 -8.35
CA ASP A 424 -20.07 16.82 -8.75
C ASP A 424 -19.84 16.79 -10.27
N LEU A 425 -19.00 17.70 -10.78
CA LEU A 425 -18.54 17.74 -12.16
C LEU A 425 -17.04 17.45 -12.23
N LEU A 426 -16.66 16.43 -12.99
CA LEU A 426 -15.29 16.03 -13.20
C LEU A 426 -14.80 16.42 -14.60
N VAL A 427 -13.54 16.83 -14.68
CA VAL A 427 -12.81 17.11 -15.92
C VAL A 427 -11.43 16.44 -15.89
N ASP A 428 -10.66 16.59 -16.98
CA ASP A 428 -9.32 16.03 -17.14
C ASP A 428 -8.44 16.31 -15.93
N GLY A 429 -7.74 15.28 -15.47
CA GLY A 429 -6.85 15.36 -14.31
C GLY A 429 -5.68 16.31 -14.52
N GLY A 430 -5.25 16.52 -15.78
CA GLY A 430 -4.16 17.43 -16.13
C GLY A 430 -4.41 18.90 -15.77
N VAL A 431 -5.64 19.28 -15.41
CA VAL A 431 -5.94 20.62 -14.89
C VAL A 431 -5.24 20.85 -13.54
N LEU A 432 -5.21 19.86 -12.65
CA LEU A 432 -4.56 19.97 -11.34
C LEU A 432 -3.25 19.17 -11.25
N ASN A 433 -3.21 17.95 -11.80
CA ASN A 433 -2.04 17.08 -11.72
C ASN A 433 -1.92 16.18 -12.96
N ASN A 434 -1.04 16.57 -13.88
CA ASN A 434 -0.83 15.85 -15.13
C ASN A 434 0.02 14.58 -14.98
N LEU A 435 0.79 14.43 -13.90
CA LEU A 435 1.64 13.29 -13.62
C LEU A 435 1.54 12.92 -12.13
N PRO A 436 0.50 12.16 -11.73
CA PRO A 436 0.10 11.98 -10.33
C PRO A 436 0.97 10.95 -9.57
N PHE A 437 2.31 11.07 -9.63
CA PHE A 437 3.23 10.14 -9.00
C PHE A 437 3.25 10.26 -7.47
N GLU A 438 2.85 11.40 -6.90
CA GLU A 438 2.75 11.60 -5.46
C GLU A 438 1.73 10.65 -4.83
N VAL A 439 0.63 10.40 -5.54
CA VAL A 439 -0.42 9.46 -5.10
C VAL A 439 0.14 8.03 -4.96
N MET A 440 1.05 7.63 -5.86
CA MET A 440 1.72 6.33 -5.79
C MET A 440 2.82 6.31 -4.74
N ARG A 441 3.59 7.40 -4.61
CA ARG A 441 4.64 7.54 -3.60
C ARG A 441 4.12 7.35 -2.17
N ASP A 442 2.88 7.77 -1.93
CA ASP A 442 2.25 7.63 -0.61
C ASP A 442 1.74 6.20 -0.34
N ASN A 443 1.82 5.31 -1.35
CA ASN A 443 1.53 3.88 -1.20
C ASN A 443 2.76 3.12 -0.70
N SER A 444 2.65 2.48 0.45
CA SER A 444 3.75 1.76 1.11
C SER A 444 4.15 0.45 0.42
N THR A 445 3.43 0.01 -0.61
CA THR A 445 3.74 -1.22 -1.37
C THR A 445 4.71 -0.97 -2.52
N ILE A 446 4.90 0.29 -2.92
CA ILE A 446 5.74 0.68 -4.06
C ILE A 446 7.04 1.31 -3.58
N GLU A 447 8.17 0.72 -3.96
CA GLU A 447 9.52 1.22 -3.70
C GLU A 447 10.04 2.07 -4.85
N THR A 448 9.89 1.56 -6.08
CA THR A 448 10.42 2.20 -7.27
C THR A 448 9.28 2.73 -8.15
N ILE A 449 9.31 4.02 -8.45
CA ILE A 449 8.33 4.65 -9.34
C ILE A 449 9.02 5.09 -10.64
N VAL A 450 8.52 4.60 -11.76
CA VAL A 450 8.87 5.10 -13.09
C VAL A 450 7.77 6.08 -13.52
N ALA A 451 8.07 7.37 -13.45
CA ALA A 451 7.17 8.43 -13.89
C ALA A 451 7.53 8.88 -15.30
N VAL A 452 6.60 8.79 -16.23
CA VAL A 452 6.81 9.11 -17.65
C VAL A 452 6.04 10.36 -18.02
N ASP A 453 6.76 11.45 -18.26
CA ASP A 453 6.16 12.71 -18.74
C ASP A 453 6.36 12.87 -20.24
N VAL A 454 5.26 13.00 -20.97
CA VAL A 454 5.23 13.29 -22.41
C VAL A 454 4.70 14.71 -22.69
N ALA A 455 4.57 15.55 -21.68
CA ALA A 455 4.29 16.97 -21.86
C ALA A 455 5.46 17.63 -22.62
N PRO A 456 5.20 18.70 -23.42
CA PRO A 456 6.31 19.44 -24.03
C PRO A 456 7.16 20.05 -22.93
N ASP A 457 8.47 19.92 -23.09
CA ASP A 457 9.40 20.63 -22.24
C ASP A 457 9.09 22.13 -22.33
N GLN A 458 8.48 22.68 -21.30
CA GLN A 458 8.38 24.12 -21.15
C GLN A 458 9.74 24.56 -20.65
N GLY A 459 10.67 24.74 -21.60
CA GLY A 459 12.00 25.32 -21.33
C GLY A 459 11.90 26.51 -20.37
N PRO A 460 12.98 26.90 -19.71
CA PRO A 460 12.95 27.91 -18.66
C PRO A 460 12.16 29.12 -19.17
N ARG A 461 11.02 29.44 -18.54
CA ARG A 461 10.26 30.64 -18.85
C ARG A 461 11.23 31.79 -18.66
N ALA A 462 11.59 32.47 -19.77
CA ALA A 462 12.27 33.73 -19.70
C ALA A 462 11.48 34.58 -18.71
N ARG A 463 12.09 34.93 -17.58
CA ARG A 463 11.53 35.97 -16.70
C ARG A 463 11.46 37.21 -17.58
N SER A 464 10.26 37.63 -17.93
CA SER A 464 10.03 38.99 -18.42
C SER A 464 10.32 39.89 -17.22
N ASP A 465 11.43 40.57 -17.29
CA ASP A 465 11.76 41.69 -16.38
C ASP A 465 10.68 42.74 -16.42
#